data_885ef2d21625360ceeed94192187ec02
#
_entry.id   885ef2d21625360ceeed94192187ec02
#
_cell.length_a   1.000
_cell.length_b   1.000
_cell.length_c   1.000
_cell.angle_alpha   90.00
_cell.angle_beta   90.00
_cell.angle_gamma   90.00
#
_symmetry.space_group_name_H-M   'P 1'
#
loop_
_entity.id
_entity.type
_entity.pdbx_description
1 polymer ?
#
loop_
_entity_poly.entity_id
_entity_poly.type
_entity_poly.pdbx_seq_one_letter_code
_entity_poly.pdbx_strand_id
1 'polypeptide(L)'
;MSTTWTFTSESVTEGHPDKMADQISDAVLDAILAEDPMGRVACETLLTTGLVVVAGEISTTAYVEIPNLVRQTVCEIGYDRESYGFDGHTCGVITSIDPQSPDIAQGVDQALESRVGDISEEDLDSQGAGDQGMMFGYACDETDDLMPLPIWLAHRLAQRLSEVRKAGVLPYLRPDGKTQVTVAYEDGRPVALTTVLISTQHQPGLDLETLLKPDLIEHVIHPMLPAQFAGDKIRVLANPTGRFELGGPHADTGLTGRKIIVDTYGGAARHGGGAFSGKDPTKVDRSAAYAARWAAKHVVAAGAARRCEIQVAYAIGVARPVSVMVDTFGTAEVDPDRIATAVQEVFDLRPAAIVRDLKLRRPIFRRTAAYGHFGRSEKEFTWETLSRVAEMKSALNL
;
A
#
# COMPACT_ATOMS: atom_id res chain seq x y z
N MET A 1 27.51 0.34 24.54
CA MET A 1 28.01 -0.29 23.31
C MET A 1 27.03 0.10 22.23
N SER A 2 27.50 0.63 21.09
CA SER A 2 26.66 0.94 19.94
C SER A 2 26.01 -0.35 19.41
N THR A 3 24.73 -0.31 19.09
CA THR A 3 23.99 -1.45 18.57
C THR A 3 23.94 -1.34 17.06
N THR A 4 24.56 -2.29 16.34
CA THR A 4 24.58 -2.31 14.87
C THR A 4 23.82 -3.51 14.33
N TRP A 5 23.00 -3.30 13.27
CA TRP A 5 22.30 -4.36 12.52
C TRP A 5 22.06 -3.93 11.07
N THR A 6 21.60 -4.86 10.26
CA THR A 6 21.13 -4.56 8.89
C THR A 6 19.64 -4.89 8.80
N PHE A 7 18.90 -4.09 8.01
CA PHE A 7 17.49 -4.33 7.72
C PHE A 7 17.23 -4.27 6.22
N THR A 8 16.37 -5.16 5.73
CA THR A 8 16.09 -5.30 4.31
C THR A 8 14.59 -5.22 4.06
N SER A 9 14.19 -4.43 3.05
CA SER A 9 12.85 -4.43 2.52
C SER A 9 12.88 -4.65 1.01
N GLU A 10 11.75 -5.13 0.48
CA GLU A 10 11.59 -5.33 -0.96
C GLU A 10 10.35 -4.62 -1.49
N SER A 11 10.34 -4.33 -2.78
CA SER A 11 9.19 -3.87 -3.54
C SER A 11 9.12 -4.54 -4.90
N VAL A 12 8.01 -4.37 -5.58
CA VAL A 12 7.78 -4.93 -6.92
C VAL A 12 7.20 -3.89 -7.85
N THR A 13 7.40 -4.08 -9.16
CA THR A 13 6.83 -3.20 -10.17
C THR A 13 5.32 -3.42 -10.34
N GLU A 14 4.67 -2.50 -11.04
CA GLU A 14 3.27 -2.62 -11.45
C GLU A 14 2.94 -3.87 -12.28
N GLY A 15 3.96 -4.43 -12.98
CA GLY A 15 3.83 -5.63 -13.82
C GLY A 15 4.09 -6.95 -13.09
N HIS A 16 4.38 -6.93 -11.80
CA HIS A 16 4.41 -8.14 -11.00
C HIS A 16 2.99 -8.75 -10.90
N PRO A 17 2.81 -10.08 -11.05
CA PRO A 17 1.48 -10.70 -11.11
C PRO A 17 0.55 -10.32 -9.95
N ASP A 18 1.01 -10.35 -8.71
CA ASP A 18 0.20 -9.95 -7.56
C ASP A 18 -0.20 -8.47 -7.63
N LYS A 19 0.68 -7.58 -8.11
CA LYS A 19 0.35 -6.15 -8.25
C LYS A 19 -0.54 -5.86 -9.44
N MET A 20 -0.50 -6.69 -10.47
CA MET A 20 -1.52 -6.65 -11.53
C MET A 20 -2.90 -7.01 -10.99
N ALA A 21 -2.99 -8.04 -10.14
CA ALA A 21 -4.23 -8.42 -9.47
C ALA A 21 -4.78 -7.28 -8.60
N ASP A 22 -3.93 -6.66 -7.79
CA ASP A 22 -4.29 -5.51 -6.96
C ASP A 22 -4.80 -4.32 -7.80
N GLN A 23 -4.10 -3.99 -8.90
CA GLN A 23 -4.51 -2.90 -9.80
C GLN A 23 -5.84 -3.16 -10.50
N ILE A 24 -6.12 -4.40 -10.88
CA ILE A 24 -7.40 -4.78 -11.49
C ILE A 24 -8.52 -4.66 -10.47
N SER A 25 -8.34 -5.20 -9.27
CA SER A 25 -9.32 -5.13 -8.19
C SER A 25 -9.64 -3.69 -7.79
N ASP A 26 -8.62 -2.83 -7.68
CA ASP A 26 -8.82 -1.41 -7.40
C ASP A 26 -9.34 -0.60 -8.61
N ALA A 27 -9.09 -1.04 -9.85
CA ALA A 27 -9.70 -0.43 -11.02
C ALA A 27 -11.22 -0.68 -11.05
N VAL A 28 -11.67 -1.88 -10.67
CA VAL A 28 -13.10 -2.19 -10.51
C VAL A 28 -13.72 -1.33 -9.41
N LEU A 29 -13.06 -1.22 -8.26
CA LEU A 29 -13.50 -0.36 -7.17
C LEU A 29 -13.63 1.10 -7.60
N ASP A 30 -12.61 1.66 -8.25
CA ASP A 30 -12.62 3.06 -8.69
C ASP A 30 -13.70 3.33 -9.74
N ALA A 31 -13.91 2.40 -10.68
CA ALA A 31 -14.98 2.52 -11.67
C ALA A 31 -16.37 2.57 -11.02
N ILE A 32 -16.60 1.77 -9.98
CA ILE A 32 -17.84 1.80 -9.20
C ILE A 32 -17.99 3.10 -8.43
N LEU A 33 -16.96 3.50 -7.66
CA LEU A 33 -17.02 4.71 -6.84
C LEU A 33 -17.17 6.01 -7.65
N ALA A 34 -16.75 6.01 -8.91
CA ALA A 34 -16.93 7.14 -9.81
C ALA A 34 -18.42 7.42 -10.12
N GLU A 35 -19.26 6.38 -10.17
CA GLU A 35 -20.70 6.47 -10.50
C GLU A 35 -21.58 6.31 -9.24
N ASP A 36 -21.13 5.48 -8.29
CA ASP A 36 -21.82 5.17 -7.04
C ASP A 36 -20.86 5.25 -5.84
N PRO A 37 -20.68 6.44 -5.25
CA PRO A 37 -19.81 6.61 -4.07
C PRO A 37 -20.22 5.79 -2.85
N MET A 38 -21.45 5.26 -2.84
CA MET A 38 -21.98 4.42 -1.75
C MET A 38 -21.86 2.92 -2.05
N GLY A 39 -21.35 2.55 -3.21
CA GLY A 39 -21.16 1.17 -3.64
C GLY A 39 -20.37 0.35 -2.62
N ARG A 40 -20.78 -0.89 -2.40
CA ARG A 40 -20.10 -1.86 -1.54
C ARG A 40 -19.31 -2.82 -2.43
N VAL A 41 -18.00 -2.90 -2.22
CA VAL A 41 -17.09 -3.66 -3.07
C VAL A 41 -16.13 -4.48 -2.23
N ALA A 42 -16.10 -5.76 -2.50
CA ALA A 42 -15.05 -6.68 -2.10
C ALA A 42 -14.68 -7.47 -3.37
N CYS A 43 -13.66 -7.01 -4.09
CA CYS A 43 -13.27 -7.52 -5.40
C CYS A 43 -11.89 -8.15 -5.33
N GLU A 44 -11.78 -9.41 -5.70
CA GLU A 44 -10.53 -10.16 -5.75
C GLU A 44 -10.24 -10.61 -7.17
N THR A 45 -8.96 -10.65 -7.53
CA THR A 45 -8.50 -11.02 -8.87
C THR A 45 -7.42 -12.09 -8.77
N LEU A 46 -7.51 -13.09 -9.64
CA LEU A 46 -6.48 -14.08 -9.92
C LEU A 46 -6.02 -13.92 -11.35
N LEU A 47 -4.71 -13.89 -11.57
CA LEU A 47 -4.12 -13.95 -12.92
C LEU A 47 -3.20 -15.16 -13.03
N THR A 48 -3.28 -15.84 -14.16
CA THR A 48 -2.35 -16.92 -14.56
C THR A 48 -2.18 -16.89 -16.07
N THR A 49 -1.44 -17.83 -16.66
CA THR A 49 -1.17 -17.86 -18.09
C THR A 49 -2.45 -17.71 -18.93
N GLY A 50 -2.59 -16.60 -19.65
CA GLY A 50 -3.68 -16.33 -20.57
C GLY A 50 -5.05 -16.10 -19.94
N LEU A 51 -5.17 -16.03 -18.60
CA LEU A 51 -6.46 -15.97 -17.90
C LEU A 51 -6.44 -14.96 -16.76
N VAL A 52 -7.54 -14.21 -16.63
CA VAL A 52 -7.88 -13.38 -15.46
C VAL A 52 -9.23 -13.82 -14.93
N VAL A 53 -9.32 -14.07 -13.64
CA VAL A 53 -10.58 -14.35 -12.92
C VAL A 53 -10.81 -13.21 -11.95
N VAL A 54 -11.96 -12.55 -12.05
CA VAL A 54 -12.42 -11.50 -11.12
C VAL A 54 -13.62 -12.04 -10.37
N ALA A 55 -13.52 -12.11 -9.07
CA ALA A 55 -14.56 -12.65 -8.20
C ALA A 55 -14.78 -11.75 -6.98
N GLY A 56 -15.91 -11.93 -6.30
CA GLY A 56 -16.20 -11.22 -5.06
C GLY A 56 -17.64 -10.76 -4.92
N GLU A 57 -17.88 -9.88 -3.98
CA GLU A 57 -19.19 -9.35 -3.65
C GLU A 57 -19.26 -7.86 -3.96
N ILE A 58 -20.22 -7.48 -4.81
CA ILE A 58 -20.46 -6.09 -5.22
C ILE A 58 -21.95 -5.77 -5.13
N SER A 59 -22.28 -4.74 -4.35
CA SER A 59 -23.63 -4.16 -4.30
C SER A 59 -23.54 -2.70 -4.70
N THR A 60 -24.07 -2.36 -5.87
CA THR A 60 -23.97 -1.02 -6.45
C THR A 60 -25.12 -0.75 -7.42
N THR A 61 -25.38 0.53 -7.70
CA THR A 61 -26.26 0.99 -8.79
C THR A 61 -25.49 1.27 -10.08
N ALA A 62 -24.16 1.27 -10.03
CA ALA A 62 -23.29 1.49 -11.20
C ALA A 62 -23.21 0.24 -12.08
N TYR A 63 -23.01 0.45 -13.40
CA TYR A 63 -22.69 -0.61 -14.32
C TYR A 63 -21.24 -0.52 -14.78
N VAL A 64 -20.45 -1.55 -14.55
CA VAL A 64 -19.04 -1.62 -14.94
C VAL A 64 -18.81 -2.79 -15.88
N GLU A 65 -18.30 -2.51 -17.09
CA GLU A 65 -17.89 -3.53 -18.07
C GLU A 65 -16.52 -4.11 -17.65
N ILE A 66 -16.54 -5.00 -16.66
CA ILE A 66 -15.34 -5.57 -16.01
C ILE A 66 -14.35 -6.17 -17.01
N PRO A 67 -14.75 -7.00 -18.01
CA PRO A 67 -13.80 -7.58 -18.96
C PRO A 67 -13.00 -6.52 -19.75
N ASN A 68 -13.64 -5.45 -20.17
CA ASN A 68 -12.96 -4.38 -20.89
C ASN A 68 -12.00 -3.58 -19.98
N LEU A 69 -12.44 -3.29 -18.75
CA LEU A 69 -11.61 -2.64 -17.74
C LEU A 69 -10.36 -3.46 -17.39
N VAL A 70 -10.49 -4.77 -17.22
CA VAL A 70 -9.38 -5.70 -17.02
C VAL A 70 -8.38 -5.62 -18.17
N ARG A 71 -8.84 -5.73 -19.42
CA ARG A 71 -7.98 -5.68 -20.61
C ARG A 71 -7.23 -4.36 -20.71
N GLN A 72 -7.93 -3.26 -20.51
CA GLN A 72 -7.34 -1.92 -20.50
C GLN A 72 -6.27 -1.81 -19.42
N THR A 73 -6.55 -2.25 -18.19
CA THR A 73 -5.61 -2.22 -17.07
C THR A 73 -4.34 -3.02 -17.38
N VAL A 74 -4.48 -4.22 -17.92
CA VAL A 74 -3.35 -5.07 -18.31
C VAL A 74 -2.50 -4.42 -19.41
N CYS A 75 -3.13 -3.83 -20.43
CA CYS A 75 -2.42 -3.11 -21.50
C CYS A 75 -1.69 -1.86 -20.98
N GLU A 76 -2.32 -1.08 -20.09
CA GLU A 76 -1.70 0.12 -19.49
C GLU A 76 -0.48 -0.20 -18.61
N ILE A 77 -0.46 -1.37 -17.96
CA ILE A 77 0.70 -1.90 -17.24
C ILE A 77 1.84 -2.20 -18.22
N GLY A 78 1.51 -2.63 -19.44
CA GLY A 78 2.47 -2.88 -20.52
C GLY A 78 2.49 -4.33 -21.02
N TYR A 79 1.53 -5.15 -20.62
CA TYR A 79 1.29 -6.46 -21.25
C TYR A 79 0.32 -6.32 -22.41
N ASP A 80 0.80 -5.78 -23.52
CA ASP A 80 0.04 -5.41 -24.73
C ASP A 80 0.38 -6.29 -25.94
N ARG A 81 1.11 -7.38 -25.72
CA ARG A 81 1.54 -8.29 -26.80
C ARG A 81 1.93 -9.68 -26.29
N GLU A 82 1.62 -10.68 -27.09
CA GLU A 82 1.86 -12.10 -26.79
C GLU A 82 3.35 -12.40 -26.48
N SER A 83 4.30 -11.72 -27.14
CA SER A 83 5.73 -11.94 -26.93
C SER A 83 6.24 -11.61 -25.51
N TYR A 84 5.41 -10.98 -24.67
CA TYR A 84 5.72 -10.74 -23.27
C TYR A 84 5.22 -11.86 -22.35
N GLY A 85 4.57 -12.90 -22.93
CA GLY A 85 4.01 -14.03 -22.21
C GLY A 85 2.59 -13.81 -21.68
N PHE A 86 2.09 -12.57 -21.73
CA PHE A 86 0.73 -12.19 -21.39
C PHE A 86 0.27 -11.02 -22.26
N ASP A 87 -1.00 -11.02 -22.68
CA ASP A 87 -1.53 -9.99 -23.57
C ASP A 87 -2.96 -9.61 -23.18
N GLY A 88 -3.14 -8.36 -22.75
CA GLY A 88 -4.43 -7.81 -22.37
C GLY A 88 -5.47 -7.81 -23.48
N HIS A 89 -5.07 -7.80 -24.76
CA HIS A 89 -6.01 -7.86 -25.90
C HIS A 89 -6.63 -9.23 -26.08
N THR A 90 -5.94 -10.30 -25.70
CA THR A 90 -6.32 -11.68 -26.02
C THR A 90 -6.55 -12.58 -24.81
N CYS A 91 -6.18 -12.17 -23.59
CA CYS A 91 -6.39 -12.97 -22.38
C CYS A 91 -7.87 -13.30 -22.16
N GLY A 92 -8.17 -14.48 -21.64
CA GLY A 92 -9.49 -14.83 -21.15
C GLY A 92 -9.83 -13.99 -19.90
N VAL A 93 -11.09 -13.56 -19.77
CA VAL A 93 -11.58 -12.90 -18.56
C VAL A 93 -12.84 -13.61 -18.09
N ILE A 94 -12.85 -14.10 -16.87
CA ILE A 94 -13.99 -14.72 -16.20
C ILE A 94 -14.39 -13.85 -15.04
N THR A 95 -15.70 -13.62 -14.88
CA THR A 95 -16.25 -12.87 -13.74
C THR A 95 -17.21 -13.75 -12.96
N SER A 96 -17.14 -13.68 -11.61
CA SER A 96 -18.06 -14.33 -10.69
C SER A 96 -18.34 -13.35 -9.55
N ILE A 97 -19.37 -12.52 -9.74
CA ILE A 97 -19.72 -11.43 -8.82
C ILE A 97 -21.11 -11.70 -8.26
N ASP A 98 -21.18 -11.73 -6.93
CA ASP A 98 -22.41 -11.87 -6.17
C ASP A 98 -22.75 -10.57 -5.42
N PRO A 99 -23.99 -10.35 -4.97
CA PRO A 99 -24.32 -9.24 -4.06
C PRO A 99 -23.75 -9.50 -2.66
N GLN A 100 -23.45 -8.43 -1.91
CA GLN A 100 -22.99 -8.54 -0.53
C GLN A 100 -24.00 -9.31 0.34
N SER A 101 -23.51 -10.16 1.25
CA SER A 101 -24.33 -10.91 2.21
C SER A 101 -25.23 -9.96 3.03
N PRO A 102 -26.54 -10.22 3.12
CA PRO A 102 -27.44 -9.43 3.97
C PRO A 102 -27.05 -9.41 5.45
N ASP A 103 -26.45 -10.49 5.97
CA ASP A 103 -26.03 -10.59 7.35
C ASP A 103 -24.85 -9.66 7.66
N ILE A 104 -23.92 -9.53 6.72
CA ILE A 104 -22.80 -8.58 6.83
C ILE A 104 -23.34 -7.14 6.69
N ALA A 105 -24.21 -6.89 5.72
CA ALA A 105 -24.79 -5.56 5.49
C ALA A 105 -25.51 -5.04 6.74
N GLN A 106 -26.25 -5.88 7.47
CA GLN A 106 -26.95 -5.48 8.69
C GLN A 106 -26.00 -4.88 9.75
N GLY A 107 -24.83 -5.49 9.97
CA GLY A 107 -23.84 -4.99 10.95
C GLY A 107 -23.13 -3.71 10.52
N VAL A 108 -22.95 -3.53 9.20
CA VAL A 108 -22.34 -2.33 8.62
C VAL A 108 -23.30 -1.16 8.60
N ASP A 109 -24.57 -1.39 8.22
CA ASP A 109 -25.58 -0.33 8.04
C ASP A 109 -26.20 0.12 9.36
N GLN A 110 -26.21 -0.75 10.38
CA GLN A 110 -26.71 -0.44 11.73
C GLN A 110 -25.78 -1.01 12.80
N ALA A 111 -24.85 -0.21 13.27
CA ALA A 111 -23.94 -0.58 14.35
C ALA A 111 -24.68 -0.96 15.64
N LEU A 112 -24.01 -1.70 16.52
CA LEU A 112 -24.55 -2.11 17.82
C LEU A 112 -24.99 -0.90 18.63
N GLU A 113 -24.19 0.16 18.66
CA GLU A 113 -24.47 1.42 19.38
C GLU A 113 -25.79 2.04 18.91
N SER A 114 -26.06 2.06 17.61
CA SER A 114 -27.32 2.54 17.04
C SER A 114 -28.50 1.67 17.41
N ARG A 115 -28.33 0.35 17.48
CA ARG A 115 -29.40 -0.61 17.83
C ARG A 115 -29.80 -0.57 19.33
N VAL A 116 -28.83 -0.26 20.19
CA VAL A 116 -29.09 -0.17 21.66
C VAL A 116 -29.39 1.25 22.14
N GLY A 117 -29.40 2.24 21.24
CA GLY A 117 -29.72 3.62 21.54
C GLY A 117 -28.59 4.44 22.16
N ASP A 118 -27.35 3.95 22.08
CA ASP A 118 -26.14 4.67 22.49
C ASP A 118 -25.55 5.44 21.29
N ILE A 119 -26.29 6.41 20.78
CA ILE A 119 -25.94 7.18 19.58
C ILE A 119 -25.31 8.50 20.00
N SER A 120 -24.19 8.89 19.36
CA SER A 120 -23.60 10.22 19.48
C SER A 120 -24.39 11.25 18.64
N GLU A 121 -24.18 12.55 18.92
CA GLU A 121 -24.87 13.68 18.25
C GLU A 121 -24.73 13.74 16.74
N GLU A 122 -23.76 13.02 16.17
CA GLU A 122 -23.52 12.95 14.74
C GLU A 122 -23.69 11.51 14.28
N ASP A 123 -24.58 11.09 13.50
CA ASP A 123 -24.80 9.72 12.92
C ASP A 123 -23.53 8.82 12.66
N LEU A 124 -22.39 9.18 13.27
CA LEU A 124 -21.11 8.49 13.13
C LEU A 124 -21.07 7.14 13.88
N ASP A 125 -21.93 6.95 14.86
CA ASP A 125 -22.12 5.67 15.53
C ASP A 125 -23.13 4.77 14.78
N SER A 126 -23.68 5.21 13.66
CA SER A 126 -24.64 4.41 12.88
C SER A 126 -23.95 3.31 12.07
N GLN A 127 -22.74 3.55 11.57
CA GLN A 127 -21.99 2.59 10.76
C GLN A 127 -21.04 1.77 11.62
N GLY A 128 -21.27 0.45 11.69
CA GLY A 128 -20.36 -0.49 12.34
C GLY A 128 -19.18 -0.89 11.45
N ALA A 129 -18.17 -1.48 12.08
CA ALA A 129 -17.08 -2.10 11.34
C ALA A 129 -17.59 -3.29 10.51
N GLY A 130 -17.16 -3.39 9.25
CA GLY A 130 -17.58 -4.45 8.33
C GLY A 130 -16.99 -5.82 8.65
N ASP A 131 -15.96 -5.88 9.48
CA ASP A 131 -15.35 -7.10 9.97
C ASP A 131 -14.67 -6.84 11.32
N GLN A 132 -14.33 -7.91 12.03
CA GLN A 132 -13.38 -7.88 13.12
C GLN A 132 -11.95 -7.81 12.58
N GLY A 133 -11.03 -7.23 13.34
CA GLY A 133 -9.61 -7.23 12.94
C GLY A 133 -8.78 -6.23 13.72
N MET A 134 -7.48 -6.29 13.48
CA MET A 134 -6.53 -5.32 13.99
C MET A 134 -5.75 -4.71 12.83
N MET A 135 -5.58 -3.40 12.84
CA MET A 135 -4.90 -2.64 11.81
C MET A 135 -3.76 -1.86 12.43
N PHE A 136 -2.68 -1.67 11.68
CA PHE A 136 -1.49 -0.98 12.15
C PHE A 136 -1.17 0.21 11.26
N GLY A 137 -0.81 1.32 11.90
CA GLY A 137 -0.19 2.47 11.28
C GLY A 137 1.20 2.68 11.85
N TYR A 138 2.13 3.16 11.03
CA TYR A 138 3.50 3.41 11.45
C TYR A 138 4.05 4.68 10.81
N ALA A 139 4.94 5.36 11.53
CA ALA A 139 5.77 6.45 11.02
C ALA A 139 7.12 6.48 11.74
N CYS A 140 8.15 6.96 11.05
CA CYS A 140 9.47 7.20 11.64
C CYS A 140 10.17 8.38 10.92
N ASP A 141 11.17 8.95 11.58
CA ASP A 141 11.92 10.12 11.11
C ASP A 141 13.11 9.76 10.18
N GLU A 142 13.06 8.63 9.48
CA GLU A 142 14.15 8.17 8.60
C GLU A 142 14.14 8.84 7.22
N THR A 143 12.98 9.31 6.78
CA THR A 143 12.79 9.99 5.49
C THR A 143 11.83 11.17 5.65
N ASP A 144 11.84 12.11 4.70
CA ASP A 144 10.93 13.27 4.70
C ASP A 144 9.44 12.85 4.61
N ASP A 145 9.17 11.70 4.00
CA ASP A 145 7.81 11.11 3.95
C ASP A 145 7.42 10.38 5.24
N LEU A 146 8.30 10.40 6.26
CA LEU A 146 8.13 9.70 7.55
C LEU A 146 7.92 8.19 7.37
N MET A 147 8.69 7.59 6.48
CA MET A 147 8.70 6.17 6.16
C MET A 147 10.05 5.52 6.50
N PRO A 148 10.07 4.21 6.78
CA PRO A 148 11.33 3.46 6.88
C PRO A 148 12.12 3.52 5.58
N LEU A 149 13.39 3.86 5.65
CA LEU A 149 14.25 4.06 4.49
C LEU A 149 14.33 2.85 3.54
N PRO A 150 14.43 1.59 4.00
CA PRO A 150 14.54 0.45 3.09
C PRO A 150 13.34 0.28 2.16
N ILE A 151 12.11 0.33 2.69
CA ILE A 151 10.89 0.19 1.87
C ILE A 151 10.66 1.43 1.01
N TRP A 152 10.90 2.61 1.55
CA TRP A 152 10.77 3.87 0.82
C TRP A 152 11.66 3.88 -0.43
N LEU A 153 12.92 3.47 -0.30
CA LEU A 153 13.83 3.41 -1.43
C LEU A 153 13.50 2.26 -2.38
N ALA A 154 13.09 1.10 -1.86
CA ALA A 154 12.67 -0.03 -2.69
C ALA A 154 11.48 0.33 -3.60
N HIS A 155 10.48 1.07 -3.08
CA HIS A 155 9.36 1.58 -3.88
C HIS A 155 9.82 2.53 -4.98
N ARG A 156 10.68 3.49 -4.65
CA ARG A 156 11.20 4.47 -5.62
C ARG A 156 12.02 3.81 -6.73
N LEU A 157 12.81 2.79 -6.39
CA LEU A 157 13.53 2.00 -7.39
C LEU A 157 12.58 1.21 -8.30
N ALA A 158 11.54 0.58 -7.75
CA ALA A 158 10.55 -0.17 -8.52
C ALA A 158 9.73 0.76 -9.44
N GLN A 159 9.33 1.93 -8.94
CA GLN A 159 8.66 2.96 -9.74
C GLN A 159 9.57 3.46 -10.86
N ARG A 160 10.82 3.80 -10.54
CA ARG A 160 11.79 4.29 -11.52
C ARG A 160 12.08 3.26 -12.61
N LEU A 161 12.14 1.98 -12.25
CA LEU A 161 12.30 0.88 -13.20
C LEU A 161 11.16 0.86 -14.23
N SER A 162 9.93 1.05 -13.80
CA SER A 162 8.77 1.15 -14.69
C SER A 162 8.76 2.44 -15.52
N GLU A 163 9.18 3.57 -14.94
CA GLU A 163 9.28 4.85 -15.65
C GLU A 163 10.27 4.78 -16.81
N VAL A 164 11.50 4.27 -16.59
CA VAL A 164 12.52 4.18 -17.65
C VAL A 164 12.11 3.19 -18.76
N ARG A 165 11.37 2.13 -18.41
CA ARG A 165 10.76 1.23 -19.39
C ARG A 165 9.71 1.95 -20.24
N LYS A 166 8.70 2.58 -19.61
CA LYS A 166 7.59 3.25 -20.29
C LYS A 166 8.06 4.46 -21.13
N ALA A 167 9.07 5.16 -20.65
CA ALA A 167 9.68 6.28 -21.39
C ALA A 167 10.61 5.83 -22.55
N GLY A 168 10.85 4.53 -22.70
CA GLY A 168 11.74 4.00 -23.74
C GLY A 168 13.22 4.30 -23.52
N VAL A 169 13.63 4.69 -22.30
CA VAL A 169 15.03 4.88 -21.93
C VAL A 169 15.76 3.53 -21.94
N LEU A 170 15.13 2.51 -21.36
CA LEU A 170 15.58 1.12 -21.37
C LEU A 170 14.53 0.25 -22.08
N PRO A 171 14.48 0.27 -23.44
CA PRO A 171 13.38 -0.31 -24.21
C PRO A 171 13.36 -1.85 -24.20
N TYR A 172 14.42 -2.48 -23.76
CA TYR A 172 14.53 -3.92 -23.63
C TYR A 172 13.93 -4.47 -22.33
N LEU A 173 13.56 -3.59 -21.38
CA LEU A 173 12.87 -4.00 -20.15
C LEU A 173 11.43 -4.39 -20.42
N ARG A 174 10.92 -5.30 -19.61
CA ARG A 174 9.53 -5.76 -19.60
C ARG A 174 8.86 -5.42 -18.27
N PRO A 175 7.51 -5.59 -18.14
CA PRO A 175 6.78 -5.02 -17.00
C PRO A 175 7.12 -5.61 -15.64
N ASP A 176 7.47 -6.91 -15.56
CA ASP A 176 7.72 -7.58 -14.28
C ASP A 176 9.09 -7.24 -13.70
N GLY A 177 9.13 -6.99 -12.41
CA GLY A 177 10.38 -6.71 -11.71
C GLY A 177 10.22 -6.61 -10.19
N LYS A 178 11.34 -6.79 -9.51
CA LYS A 178 11.47 -6.70 -8.05
C LYS A 178 12.67 -5.87 -7.68
N THR A 179 12.57 -5.16 -6.57
CA THR A 179 13.68 -4.42 -5.97
C THR A 179 13.83 -4.80 -4.52
N GLN A 180 15.06 -4.82 -4.01
CA GLN A 180 15.34 -5.07 -2.61
C GLN A 180 16.46 -4.15 -2.15
N VAL A 181 16.32 -3.59 -0.96
CA VAL A 181 17.25 -2.62 -0.38
C VAL A 181 17.64 -3.06 1.01
N THR A 182 18.95 -3.13 1.28
CA THR A 182 19.51 -3.43 2.60
C THR A 182 20.24 -2.20 3.13
N VAL A 183 19.87 -1.77 4.32
CA VAL A 183 20.42 -0.61 5.03
C VAL A 183 21.10 -1.07 6.32
N ALA A 184 22.27 -0.53 6.63
CA ALA A 184 22.91 -0.68 7.92
C ALA A 184 22.42 0.38 8.88
N TYR A 185 22.17 -0.01 10.12
CA TYR A 185 21.70 0.84 11.21
C TYR A 185 22.71 0.86 12.34
N GLU A 186 22.85 2.02 12.96
CA GLU A 186 23.57 2.23 14.21
C GLU A 186 22.69 3.03 15.18
N ASP A 187 22.46 2.48 16.37
CA ASP A 187 21.61 3.08 17.41
C ASP A 187 20.23 3.56 16.92
N GLY A 188 19.60 2.76 16.02
CA GLY A 188 18.28 3.02 15.47
C GLY A 188 18.25 4.08 14.36
N ARG A 189 19.42 4.44 13.79
CA ARG A 189 19.54 5.38 12.67
C ARG A 189 20.12 4.69 11.45
N PRO A 190 19.61 4.93 10.24
CA PRO A 190 20.24 4.44 9.03
C PRO A 190 21.58 5.14 8.80
N VAL A 191 22.66 4.38 8.64
CA VAL A 191 24.02 4.92 8.50
C VAL A 191 24.69 4.58 7.17
N ALA A 192 24.30 3.50 6.49
CA ALA A 192 24.85 3.15 5.20
C ALA A 192 23.88 2.32 4.37
N LEU A 193 23.89 2.51 3.07
CA LEU A 193 23.23 1.66 2.08
C LEU A 193 24.21 0.57 1.66
N THR A 194 23.91 -0.69 1.98
CA THR A 194 24.86 -1.80 1.78
C THR A 194 24.61 -2.62 0.52
N THR A 195 23.34 -2.89 0.19
CA THR A 195 22.98 -3.71 -0.96
C THR A 195 21.73 -3.19 -1.65
N VAL A 196 21.76 -3.15 -2.97
CA VAL A 196 20.59 -2.97 -3.85
C VAL A 196 20.52 -4.16 -4.79
N LEU A 197 19.38 -4.86 -4.79
CA LEU A 197 19.07 -5.92 -5.73
C LEU A 197 17.93 -5.48 -6.64
N ILE A 198 18.10 -5.65 -7.96
CA ILE A 198 17.04 -5.46 -8.95
C ILE A 198 16.95 -6.74 -9.77
N SER A 199 15.76 -7.36 -9.76
CA SER A 199 15.40 -8.43 -10.69
C SER A 199 14.35 -7.88 -11.64
N THR A 200 14.66 -7.84 -12.94
CA THR A 200 13.76 -7.25 -13.94
C THR A 200 13.65 -8.13 -15.16
N GLN A 201 12.43 -8.31 -15.64
CA GLN A 201 12.14 -9.01 -16.88
C GLN A 201 12.70 -8.19 -18.06
N HIS A 202 13.30 -8.89 -19.03
CA HIS A 202 13.94 -8.27 -20.19
C HIS A 202 13.76 -9.09 -21.47
N GLN A 203 14.09 -8.49 -22.62
CA GLN A 203 14.09 -9.21 -23.89
C GLN A 203 15.13 -10.33 -23.94
N PRO A 204 14.91 -11.41 -24.72
CA PRO A 204 15.89 -12.48 -24.89
C PRO A 204 17.23 -11.99 -25.44
N GLY A 205 18.32 -12.68 -25.04
CA GLY A 205 19.66 -12.46 -25.58
C GLY A 205 20.35 -11.19 -25.08
N LEU A 206 19.88 -10.57 -24.00
CA LEU A 206 20.51 -9.40 -23.41
C LEU A 206 21.77 -9.77 -22.61
N ASP A 207 22.86 -9.01 -22.77
CA ASP A 207 24.04 -9.13 -21.91
C ASP A 207 23.79 -8.43 -20.57
N LEU A 208 23.78 -9.22 -19.50
CA LEU A 208 23.41 -8.74 -18.17
C LEU A 208 24.53 -7.95 -17.49
N GLU A 209 25.78 -8.31 -17.69
CA GLU A 209 26.92 -7.69 -17.00
C GLU A 209 27.42 -6.43 -17.72
N THR A 210 27.42 -6.43 -19.07
CA THR A 210 27.95 -5.31 -19.84
C THR A 210 26.91 -4.30 -20.29
N LEU A 211 25.61 -4.64 -20.25
CA LEU A 211 24.54 -3.74 -20.64
C LEU A 211 23.52 -3.52 -19.51
N LEU A 212 22.81 -4.57 -19.06
CA LEU A 212 21.71 -4.40 -18.09
C LEU A 212 22.17 -3.77 -16.79
N LYS A 213 23.22 -4.32 -16.17
CA LYS A 213 23.68 -3.86 -14.85
C LYS A 213 24.22 -2.43 -14.86
N PRO A 214 25.06 -2.00 -15.81
CA PRO A 214 25.45 -0.59 -15.94
C PRO A 214 24.28 0.35 -16.15
N ASP A 215 23.32 0.00 -17.00
CA ASP A 215 22.14 0.81 -17.29
C ASP A 215 21.22 0.93 -16.06
N LEU A 216 21.04 -0.15 -15.29
CA LEU A 216 20.28 -0.10 -14.04
C LEU A 216 20.95 0.81 -13.00
N ILE A 217 22.31 0.79 -12.94
CA ILE A 217 23.05 1.67 -12.03
C ILE A 217 22.84 3.13 -12.45
N GLU A 218 23.00 3.45 -13.72
CA GLU A 218 22.96 4.82 -14.24
C GLU A 218 21.54 5.40 -14.23
N HIS A 219 20.55 4.65 -14.72
CA HIS A 219 19.22 5.18 -15.00
C HIS A 219 18.19 4.90 -13.91
N VAL A 220 18.44 3.90 -13.03
CA VAL A 220 17.50 3.51 -11.98
C VAL A 220 18.06 3.78 -10.58
N ILE A 221 19.28 3.30 -10.27
CA ILE A 221 19.81 3.37 -8.90
C ILE A 221 20.30 4.79 -8.58
N HIS A 222 21.28 5.31 -9.33
CA HIS A 222 21.89 6.60 -9.02
C HIS A 222 20.89 7.75 -8.90
N PRO A 223 19.87 7.90 -9.77
CA PRO A 223 18.90 8.99 -9.66
C PRO A 223 18.01 8.91 -8.41
N MET A 224 17.89 7.74 -7.78
CA MET A 224 17.02 7.51 -6.62
C MET A 224 17.77 7.49 -5.28
N LEU A 225 19.12 7.50 -5.29
CA LEU A 225 19.89 7.49 -4.06
C LEU A 225 19.70 8.81 -3.28
N PRO A 226 19.37 8.76 -1.98
CA PRO A 226 19.45 9.93 -1.12
C PRO A 226 20.89 10.48 -1.09
N ALA A 227 21.03 11.80 -1.13
CA ALA A 227 22.34 12.46 -1.24
C ALA A 227 23.37 12.01 -0.19
N GLN A 228 22.89 11.71 1.02
CA GLN A 228 23.74 11.23 2.12
C GLN A 228 24.38 9.86 1.89
N PHE A 229 23.81 9.05 0.98
CA PHE A 229 24.30 7.70 0.63
C PHE A 229 24.94 7.63 -0.77
N ALA A 230 25.03 8.75 -1.48
CA ALA A 230 25.57 8.78 -2.85
C ALA A 230 27.05 8.35 -2.96
N GLY A 231 27.81 8.38 -1.86
CA GLY A 231 29.22 7.94 -1.76
C GLY A 231 29.39 6.51 -1.24
N ASP A 232 28.33 5.80 -0.91
CA ASP A 232 28.41 4.47 -0.33
C ASP A 232 28.94 3.44 -1.34
N LYS A 233 29.71 2.45 -0.86
CA LYS A 233 30.09 1.27 -1.63
C LYS A 233 28.93 0.26 -1.64
N ILE A 234 27.95 0.53 -2.49
CA ILE A 234 26.76 -0.31 -2.60
C ILE A 234 27.06 -1.58 -3.40
N ARG A 235 26.74 -2.74 -2.84
CA ARG A 235 26.73 -4.00 -3.60
C ARG A 235 25.50 -4.05 -4.48
N VAL A 236 25.67 -3.89 -5.79
CA VAL A 236 24.57 -3.98 -6.76
C VAL A 236 24.49 -5.41 -7.32
N LEU A 237 23.31 -6.01 -7.19
CA LEU A 237 22.94 -7.31 -7.76
C LEU A 237 21.86 -7.07 -8.82
N ALA A 238 22.13 -7.44 -10.07
CA ALA A 238 21.20 -7.36 -11.19
C ALA A 238 20.93 -8.76 -11.72
N ASN A 239 19.68 -9.21 -11.71
CA ASN A 239 19.26 -10.54 -12.17
C ASN A 239 20.23 -11.67 -11.73
N PRO A 240 20.49 -11.89 -10.44
CA PRO A 240 21.52 -12.81 -9.97
C PRO A 240 21.28 -14.27 -10.35
N THR A 241 20.09 -14.64 -10.81
CA THR A 241 19.76 -15.96 -11.38
C THR A 241 20.28 -16.17 -12.80
N GLY A 242 20.81 -15.11 -13.46
CA GLY A 242 21.38 -15.13 -14.79
C GLY A 242 20.46 -14.59 -15.87
N ARG A 243 19.19 -14.91 -15.92
CA ARG A 243 18.24 -14.38 -16.90
C ARG A 243 16.84 -14.25 -16.32
N PHE A 244 16.06 -13.30 -16.85
CA PHE A 244 14.65 -13.13 -16.49
C PHE A 244 13.87 -12.74 -17.75
N GLU A 245 13.75 -13.67 -18.69
CA GLU A 245 13.07 -13.48 -19.97
C GLU A 245 11.57 -13.81 -19.86
N LEU A 246 11.22 -14.86 -19.10
CA LEU A 246 9.85 -15.21 -18.79
C LEU A 246 9.45 -14.58 -17.44
N GLY A 247 8.36 -13.85 -17.41
CA GLY A 247 7.86 -13.15 -16.24
C GLY A 247 6.35 -12.90 -16.34
N GLY A 248 5.82 -12.13 -15.38
CA GLY A 248 4.42 -11.84 -15.29
C GLY A 248 3.55 -13.07 -15.04
N PRO A 249 2.24 -13.01 -15.37
CA PRO A 249 1.29 -14.10 -15.13
C PRO A 249 1.61 -15.41 -15.85
N HIS A 250 2.51 -15.38 -16.83
CA HIS A 250 3.01 -16.58 -17.49
C HIS A 250 3.98 -17.38 -16.63
N ALA A 251 4.79 -16.70 -15.81
CA ALA A 251 5.78 -17.34 -14.95
C ALA A 251 5.24 -17.68 -13.56
N ASP A 252 4.39 -16.84 -13.01
CA ASP A 252 3.83 -17.00 -11.65
C ASP A 252 2.41 -16.47 -11.59
N THR A 253 1.57 -17.14 -10.79
CA THR A 253 0.17 -16.74 -10.59
C THR A 253 0.10 -15.54 -9.66
N GLY A 254 -0.68 -14.52 -10.05
CA GLY A 254 -0.97 -13.35 -9.23
C GLY A 254 -2.31 -13.45 -8.53
N LEU A 255 -2.38 -12.91 -7.32
CA LEU A 255 -3.59 -12.83 -6.50
C LEU A 255 -3.65 -11.49 -5.77
N THR A 256 -4.86 -10.93 -5.65
CA THR A 256 -5.11 -9.74 -4.84
C THR A 256 -4.70 -9.99 -3.39
N GLY A 257 -4.00 -9.01 -2.78
CA GLY A 257 -3.67 -9.05 -1.36
C GLY A 257 -2.51 -9.98 -0.98
N ARG A 258 -1.65 -10.37 -1.92
CA ARG A 258 -0.46 -11.19 -1.63
C ARG A 258 0.84 -10.41 -1.47
N LYS A 259 0.77 -9.06 -1.46
CA LYS A 259 1.92 -8.17 -1.26
C LYS A 259 1.69 -7.18 -0.11
N ILE A 260 0.98 -7.63 0.95
CA ILE A 260 0.54 -6.78 2.07
C ILE A 260 1.69 -6.10 2.83
N ILE A 261 2.85 -6.73 2.89
CA ILE A 261 4.04 -6.15 3.54
C ILE A 261 4.70 -5.11 2.63
N VAL A 262 4.73 -5.35 1.32
CA VAL A 262 5.15 -4.35 0.31
C VAL A 262 4.18 -3.17 0.31
N ASP A 263 2.89 -3.40 0.43
CA ASP A 263 1.86 -2.36 0.44
C ASP A 263 1.97 -1.42 1.65
N THR A 264 2.62 -1.84 2.73
CA THR A 264 2.69 -1.13 4.00
C THR A 264 4.12 -0.66 4.32
N TYR A 265 4.81 -1.32 5.23
CA TYR A 265 6.07 -0.78 5.80
C TYR A 265 7.29 -1.68 5.55
N GLY A 266 7.21 -2.67 4.65
CA GLY A 266 8.34 -3.53 4.29
C GLY A 266 8.91 -4.36 5.44
N GLY A 267 8.10 -4.66 6.47
CA GLY A 267 8.49 -5.42 7.65
C GLY A 267 8.99 -4.57 8.82
N ALA A 268 9.08 -3.25 8.68
CA ALA A 268 9.51 -2.37 9.78
C ALA A 268 8.45 -2.20 10.88
N ALA A 269 7.19 -2.47 10.58
CA ALA A 269 6.06 -2.42 11.51
C ALA A 269 5.30 -3.75 11.52
N ARG A 270 4.47 -3.95 12.55
CA ARG A 270 3.52 -5.07 12.61
C ARG A 270 2.48 -4.93 11.51
N HIS A 271 1.80 -6.04 11.20
CA HIS A 271 0.72 -6.09 10.23
C HIS A 271 -0.43 -6.96 10.75
N GLY A 272 -1.69 -6.50 10.56
CA GLY A 272 -2.86 -7.22 11.03
C GLY A 272 -3.34 -8.35 10.11
N GLY A 273 -2.78 -8.45 8.88
CA GLY A 273 -3.11 -9.49 7.91
C GLY A 273 -4.13 -9.07 6.85
N GLY A 274 -4.85 -7.96 7.03
CA GLY A 274 -5.84 -7.46 6.08
C GLY A 274 -5.22 -6.90 4.80
N ALA A 275 -5.70 -7.34 3.63
CA ALA A 275 -5.36 -6.75 2.34
C ALA A 275 -6.19 -5.49 2.08
N PHE A 276 -5.67 -4.57 1.24
CA PHE A 276 -6.31 -3.30 0.93
C PHE A 276 -7.06 -3.31 -0.41
N SER A 277 -6.38 -3.72 -1.48
CA SER A 277 -6.91 -3.64 -2.84
C SER A 277 -8.22 -4.39 -3.01
N GLY A 278 -9.13 -3.82 -3.80
CA GLY A 278 -10.45 -4.36 -4.06
C GLY A 278 -11.51 -4.10 -2.97
N LYS A 279 -11.12 -3.48 -1.86
CA LYS A 279 -12.01 -3.19 -0.72
C LYS A 279 -12.45 -1.73 -0.71
N ASP A 280 -13.76 -1.46 -0.67
CA ASP A 280 -14.32 -0.13 -0.49
C ASP A 280 -14.04 0.42 0.93
N PRO A 281 -14.18 1.74 1.16
CA PRO A 281 -13.80 2.37 2.43
C PRO A 281 -14.54 1.92 3.69
N THR A 282 -15.62 1.16 3.56
CA THR A 282 -16.35 0.61 4.73
C THR A 282 -15.59 -0.56 5.36
N LYS A 283 -14.66 -1.17 4.63
CA LYS A 283 -13.79 -2.24 5.11
C LYS A 283 -12.65 -1.63 5.92
N VAL A 284 -12.70 -1.85 7.24
CA VAL A 284 -11.73 -1.28 8.21
C VAL A 284 -10.29 -1.78 7.97
N ASP A 285 -10.11 -2.95 7.35
CA ASP A 285 -8.79 -3.41 6.91
C ASP A 285 -8.04 -2.33 6.15
N ARG A 286 -8.73 -1.61 5.27
CA ARG A 286 -8.16 -0.53 4.46
C ARG A 286 -8.28 0.81 5.14
N SER A 287 -9.48 1.25 5.49
CA SER A 287 -9.74 2.59 6.00
C SER A 287 -9.07 2.86 7.34
N ALA A 288 -9.11 1.91 8.27
CA ALA A 288 -8.49 2.07 9.58
C ALA A 288 -6.96 1.96 9.53
N ALA A 289 -6.39 1.16 8.61
CA ALA A 289 -4.94 1.16 8.38
C ALA A 289 -4.47 2.53 7.85
N TYR A 290 -5.25 3.18 6.98
CA TYR A 290 -4.97 4.53 6.52
C TYR A 290 -5.09 5.57 7.65
N ALA A 291 -6.12 5.47 8.48
CA ALA A 291 -6.29 6.35 9.63
C ALA A 291 -5.18 6.17 10.68
N ALA A 292 -4.77 4.93 10.96
CA ALA A 292 -3.67 4.63 11.87
C ALA A 292 -2.33 5.17 11.33
N ARG A 293 -2.07 5.07 10.00
CA ARG A 293 -0.93 5.73 9.35
C ARG A 293 -1.00 7.25 9.53
N TRP A 294 -2.14 7.83 9.26
CA TRP A 294 -2.35 9.27 9.40
C TRP A 294 -2.06 9.75 10.82
N ALA A 295 -2.58 9.08 11.84
CA ALA A 295 -2.33 9.40 13.24
C ALA A 295 -0.85 9.21 13.64
N ALA A 296 -0.22 8.07 13.29
CA ALA A 296 1.19 7.81 13.57
C ALA A 296 2.11 8.89 12.95
N LYS A 297 1.79 9.32 11.73
CA LYS A 297 2.51 10.36 11.02
C LYS A 297 2.46 11.70 11.76
N HIS A 298 1.30 12.03 12.35
CA HIS A 298 1.15 13.25 13.14
C HIS A 298 1.91 13.24 14.46
N VAL A 299 1.98 12.09 15.15
CA VAL A 299 2.79 11.93 16.37
C VAL A 299 4.26 12.24 16.08
N VAL A 300 4.80 11.66 14.99
CA VAL A 300 6.20 11.90 14.61
C VAL A 300 6.43 13.34 14.14
N ALA A 301 5.53 13.87 13.30
CA ALA A 301 5.62 15.25 12.79
C ALA A 301 5.45 16.31 13.87
N ALA A 302 4.72 16.02 14.95
CA ALA A 302 4.62 16.89 16.11
C ALA A 302 5.89 16.93 16.95
N GLY A 303 6.84 16.00 16.73
CA GLY A 303 8.06 15.85 17.51
C GLY A 303 7.87 15.10 18.83
N ALA A 304 6.74 14.40 18.99
CA ALA A 304 6.44 13.67 20.23
C ALA A 304 7.23 12.34 20.35
N ALA A 305 7.61 11.75 19.23
CA ALA A 305 8.45 10.57 19.16
C ALA A 305 9.15 10.49 17.80
N ARG A 306 10.27 9.79 17.73
CA ARG A 306 10.96 9.54 16.45
C ARG A 306 10.36 8.37 15.68
N ARG A 307 9.70 7.45 16.38
CA ARG A 307 9.02 6.26 15.83
C ARG A 307 7.69 6.12 16.54
N CYS A 308 6.65 5.83 15.77
CA CYS A 308 5.31 5.62 16.33
C CYS A 308 4.61 4.52 15.54
N GLU A 309 4.14 3.50 16.25
CA GLU A 309 3.21 2.48 15.75
C GLU A 309 1.89 2.58 16.50
N ILE A 310 0.79 2.56 15.76
CA ILE A 310 -0.56 2.58 16.34
C ILE A 310 -1.28 1.32 15.88
N GLN A 311 -1.79 0.54 16.84
CA GLN A 311 -2.73 -0.54 16.58
C GLN A 311 -4.14 -0.06 16.88
N VAL A 312 -5.06 -0.33 15.96
CA VAL A 312 -6.51 -0.14 16.18
C VAL A 312 -7.20 -1.48 15.94
N ALA A 313 -8.08 -1.89 16.85
CA ALA A 313 -8.83 -3.14 16.71
C ALA A 313 -10.34 -2.88 16.73
N TYR A 314 -11.07 -3.65 15.91
CA TYR A 314 -12.53 -3.57 15.78
C TYR A 314 -13.19 -4.93 16.01
N ALA A 315 -14.44 -4.88 16.46
CA ALA A 315 -15.37 -5.99 16.40
C ALA A 315 -16.40 -5.76 15.29
N ILE A 316 -16.78 -6.81 14.58
CA ILE A 316 -17.80 -6.71 13.52
C ILE A 316 -19.09 -6.08 14.03
N GLY A 317 -19.64 -5.14 13.29
CA GLY A 317 -20.90 -4.47 13.65
C GLY A 317 -20.81 -3.47 14.82
N VAL A 318 -19.61 -3.14 15.31
CA VAL A 318 -19.36 -2.15 16.36
C VAL A 318 -18.69 -0.92 15.75
N ALA A 319 -19.17 0.28 16.08
CA ALA A 319 -18.61 1.52 15.53
C ALA A 319 -17.31 1.93 16.24
N ARG A 320 -17.26 1.80 17.55
CA ARG A 320 -16.11 2.25 18.33
C ARG A 320 -15.01 1.18 18.34
N PRO A 321 -13.72 1.56 18.16
CA PRO A 321 -12.63 0.62 18.32
C PRO A 321 -12.67 -0.07 19.69
N VAL A 322 -12.43 -1.38 19.72
CA VAL A 322 -12.35 -2.14 20.99
C VAL A 322 -11.02 -1.92 21.71
N SER A 323 -9.97 -1.49 20.97
CA SER A 323 -8.71 -1.07 21.55
C SER A 323 -7.93 -0.15 20.61
N VAL A 324 -7.16 0.78 21.20
CA VAL A 324 -6.17 1.60 20.53
C VAL A 324 -4.87 1.53 21.36
N MET A 325 -3.78 1.07 20.75
CA MET A 325 -2.47 0.96 21.39
C MET A 325 -1.47 1.82 20.63
N VAL A 326 -0.59 2.52 21.35
CA VAL A 326 0.50 3.32 20.79
C VAL A 326 1.82 2.80 21.34
N ASP A 327 2.76 2.51 20.44
CA ASP A 327 4.12 2.09 20.78
C ASP A 327 5.12 3.07 20.12
N THR A 328 5.95 3.70 20.91
CA THR A 328 6.98 4.63 20.46
C THR A 328 8.38 4.02 20.43
N PHE A 329 8.50 2.74 20.73
CA PHE A 329 9.78 1.99 20.73
C PHE A 329 10.87 2.67 21.59
N GLY A 330 10.46 3.28 22.69
CA GLY A 330 11.38 4.01 23.59
C GLY A 330 11.95 5.30 23.01
N THR A 331 11.34 5.86 21.95
CA THR A 331 11.77 7.11 21.30
C THR A 331 10.90 8.30 21.64
N ALA A 332 9.99 8.16 22.61
CA ALA A 332 9.10 9.24 23.04
C ALA A 332 9.89 10.39 23.69
N GLU A 333 9.54 11.61 23.31
CA GLU A 333 10.06 12.86 23.91
C GLU A 333 9.10 13.41 24.98
N VAL A 334 7.89 12.84 25.06
CA VAL A 334 6.86 13.12 26.07
C VAL A 334 6.33 11.81 26.63
N ASP A 335 5.52 11.87 27.69
CA ASP A 335 4.92 10.69 28.32
C ASP A 335 4.14 9.85 27.28
N PRO A 336 4.47 8.55 27.08
CA PRO A 336 3.80 7.67 26.13
C PRO A 336 2.27 7.54 26.35
N ASP A 337 1.81 7.51 27.61
CA ASP A 337 0.37 7.43 27.94
C ASP A 337 -0.36 8.69 27.47
N ARG A 338 0.32 9.83 27.52
CA ARG A 338 -0.22 11.06 26.99
C ARG A 338 -0.31 11.06 25.48
N ILE A 339 0.67 10.46 24.77
CA ILE A 339 0.59 10.30 23.31
C ILE A 339 -0.61 9.44 22.94
N ALA A 340 -0.86 8.33 23.66
CA ALA A 340 -2.00 7.46 23.40
C ALA A 340 -3.34 8.17 23.63
N THR A 341 -3.43 9.03 24.66
CA THR A 341 -4.59 9.86 24.93
C THR A 341 -4.81 10.90 23.81
N ALA A 342 -3.75 11.64 23.44
CA ALA A 342 -3.81 12.67 22.42
C ALA A 342 -4.23 12.11 21.04
N VAL A 343 -3.76 10.90 20.69
CA VAL A 343 -4.19 10.22 19.46
C VAL A 343 -5.71 10.04 19.44
N GLN A 344 -6.33 9.60 20.55
CA GLN A 344 -7.77 9.38 20.63
C GLN A 344 -8.58 10.68 20.74
N GLU A 345 -7.99 11.75 21.26
CA GLU A 345 -8.61 13.08 21.29
C GLU A 345 -8.62 13.76 19.93
N VAL A 346 -7.53 13.61 19.15
CA VAL A 346 -7.35 14.28 17.86
C VAL A 346 -7.98 13.52 16.70
N PHE A 347 -7.98 12.19 16.75
CA PHE A 347 -8.46 11.32 15.65
C PHE A 347 -9.67 10.50 16.07
N ASP A 348 -10.79 10.76 15.40
CA ASP A 348 -11.96 9.92 15.51
C ASP A 348 -11.77 8.65 14.66
N LEU A 349 -11.59 7.52 15.34
CA LEU A 349 -11.28 6.23 14.71
C LEU A 349 -12.54 5.38 14.47
N ARG A 350 -13.75 5.95 14.57
CA ARG A 350 -14.98 5.27 14.12
C ARG A 350 -14.98 5.15 12.59
N PRO A 351 -15.46 4.03 12.00
CA PRO A 351 -15.42 3.81 10.56
C PRO A 351 -15.99 4.95 9.71
N ALA A 352 -17.17 5.46 10.09
CA ALA A 352 -17.82 6.57 9.39
C ALA A 352 -17.00 7.88 9.47
N ALA A 353 -16.38 8.16 10.63
CA ALA A 353 -15.53 9.33 10.82
C ALA A 353 -14.26 9.25 9.97
N ILE A 354 -13.61 8.09 9.90
CA ILE A 354 -12.45 7.84 9.07
C ILE A 354 -12.77 8.11 7.59
N VAL A 355 -13.88 7.56 7.11
CA VAL A 355 -14.32 7.74 5.71
C VAL A 355 -14.59 9.22 5.39
N ARG A 356 -15.21 9.95 6.32
CA ARG A 356 -15.49 11.39 6.23
C ARG A 356 -14.18 12.21 6.22
N ASP A 357 -13.34 12.02 7.23
CA ASP A 357 -12.16 12.86 7.47
C ASP A 357 -11.09 12.67 6.40
N LEU A 358 -10.90 11.44 5.96
CA LEU A 358 -9.97 11.10 4.88
C LEU A 358 -10.62 11.19 3.48
N LYS A 359 -11.92 11.51 3.38
CA LYS A 359 -12.67 11.68 2.12
C LYS A 359 -12.49 10.48 1.19
N LEU A 360 -12.70 9.26 1.71
CA LEU A 360 -12.34 8.03 1.00
C LEU A 360 -13.35 7.60 -0.09
N ARG A 361 -14.56 8.14 -0.14
CA ARG A 361 -15.57 7.78 -1.16
C ARG A 361 -15.28 8.47 -2.50
N ARG A 362 -14.12 8.16 -3.09
CA ARG A 362 -13.62 8.74 -4.35
C ARG A 362 -12.85 7.69 -5.14
N PRO A 363 -12.77 7.80 -6.47
CA PRO A 363 -12.00 6.88 -7.31
C PRO A 363 -10.50 7.21 -7.26
N ILE A 364 -9.83 6.81 -6.19
CA ILE A 364 -8.42 7.13 -5.90
C ILE A 364 -7.56 5.90 -5.64
N PHE A 365 -8.15 4.71 -5.63
CA PHE A 365 -7.53 3.51 -5.08
C PHE A 365 -6.61 2.77 -6.06
N ARG A 366 -6.93 2.72 -7.34
CA ARG A 366 -6.06 2.08 -8.34
C ARG A 366 -4.62 2.60 -8.29
N ARG A 367 -4.43 3.89 -8.03
CA ARG A 367 -3.10 4.51 -7.91
C ARG A 367 -2.32 4.04 -6.68
N THR A 368 -2.96 3.52 -5.66
CA THR A 368 -2.30 2.95 -4.47
C THR A 368 -1.82 1.52 -4.68
N ALA A 369 -2.38 0.82 -5.66
CA ALA A 369 -2.18 -0.61 -5.88
C ALA A 369 -0.76 -0.98 -6.36
N ALA A 370 0.12 -0.02 -6.62
CA ALA A 370 1.53 -0.24 -6.91
C ALA A 370 2.40 0.79 -6.18
N TYR A 371 3.61 0.39 -5.81
CA TYR A 371 4.63 1.23 -5.15
C TYR A 371 4.27 1.69 -3.73
N GLY A 372 3.47 0.89 -3.01
CA GLY A 372 3.06 1.13 -1.63
C GLY A 372 1.89 2.10 -1.47
N HIS A 373 1.13 1.92 -0.39
CA HIS A 373 -0.01 2.78 -0.03
C HIS A 373 0.41 3.98 0.81
N PHE A 374 1.62 3.95 1.38
CA PHE A 374 2.15 4.95 2.32
C PHE A 374 3.45 5.58 1.80
N GLY A 375 3.79 6.76 2.35
CA GLY A 375 4.96 7.52 1.90
C GLY A 375 4.78 8.15 0.52
N ARG A 376 3.55 8.54 0.20
CA ARG A 376 3.13 9.08 -1.09
C ARG A 376 2.90 10.60 -0.99
N SER A 377 3.12 11.30 -2.10
CA SER A 377 2.99 12.78 -2.18
C SER A 377 1.79 13.27 -2.99
N GLU A 378 0.98 12.35 -3.53
CA GLU A 378 -0.21 12.70 -4.28
C GLU A 378 -1.28 13.32 -3.37
N LYS A 379 -1.85 14.44 -3.82
CA LYS A 379 -2.83 15.23 -3.03
C LYS A 379 -4.11 14.46 -2.69
N GLU A 380 -4.43 13.46 -3.48
CA GLU A 380 -5.58 12.59 -3.29
C GLU A 380 -5.45 11.68 -2.07
N PHE A 381 -4.22 11.37 -1.66
CA PHE A 381 -3.91 10.47 -0.55
C PHE A 381 -3.92 11.23 0.77
N THR A 382 -5.12 11.53 1.25
CA THR A 382 -5.38 12.39 2.40
C THR A 382 -4.77 11.88 3.70
N TRP A 383 -4.54 10.59 3.84
CA TRP A 383 -3.86 9.98 4.99
C TRP A 383 -2.36 10.29 5.08
N GLU A 384 -1.79 10.88 4.03
CA GLU A 384 -0.41 11.36 4.03
C GLU A 384 -0.29 12.86 4.40
N THR A 385 -1.40 13.56 4.54
CA THR A 385 -1.39 14.99 4.92
C THR A 385 -1.05 15.19 6.39
N LEU A 386 -0.46 16.34 6.72
CA LEU A 386 -0.10 16.74 8.08
C LEU A 386 -1.07 17.82 8.62
N SER A 387 -2.35 17.68 8.32
CA SER A 387 -3.39 18.68 8.55
C SER A 387 -3.70 18.98 10.03
N ARG A 388 -3.41 18.05 10.95
CA ARG A 388 -3.73 18.15 12.38
C ARG A 388 -2.49 18.21 13.29
N VAL A 389 -1.30 18.58 12.76
CA VAL A 389 -0.08 18.67 13.58
C VAL A 389 -0.21 19.71 14.69
N ALA A 390 -0.86 20.84 14.42
CA ALA A 390 -1.08 21.87 15.43
C ALA A 390 -2.01 21.37 16.55
N GLU A 391 -3.06 20.64 16.21
CA GLU A 391 -3.98 20.03 17.18
C GLU A 391 -3.25 18.97 18.03
N MET A 392 -2.43 18.12 17.38
CA MET A 392 -1.60 17.13 18.08
C MET A 392 -0.60 17.80 19.05
N LYS A 393 0.09 18.85 18.62
CA LYS A 393 0.99 19.62 19.51
C LYS A 393 0.24 20.22 20.69
N SER A 394 -0.93 20.79 20.46
CA SER A 394 -1.77 21.35 21.51
C SER A 394 -2.19 20.29 22.54
N ALA A 395 -2.66 19.12 22.08
CA ALA A 395 -3.04 18.00 22.95
C ALA A 395 -1.86 17.46 23.77
N LEU A 396 -0.63 17.56 23.23
CA LEU A 396 0.59 17.13 23.90
C LEU A 396 1.28 18.23 24.75
N ASN A 397 0.82 19.50 24.65
CA ASN A 397 1.46 20.70 25.19
C ASN A 397 2.91 20.87 24.71
N LEU A 398 3.15 20.70 23.40
CA LEU A 398 4.40 20.91 22.67
C LEU A 398 4.40 22.26 21.95
#